data_c0a6e6fe008864e7fd813851aba20a45
#
_entry.id   c0a6e6fe008864e7fd813851aba20a45
#
_cell.length_a   1.000
_cell.length_b   1.000
_cell.length_c   1.000
_cell.angle_alpha   90.00
_cell.angle_beta   90.00
_cell.angle_gamma   90.00
#
_symmetry.space_group_name_H-M   'P 1'
#
loop_
_entity.id
_entity.type
_entity.pdbx_description
1 polymer ?
#
loop_
_entity_poly.entity_id
_entity_poly.type
_entity_poly.pdbx_seq_one_letter_code
_entity_poly.pdbx_strand_id
1 'polypeptide(L)'
;MLDLIIRNANLPDGRKGMDIAAENGRIVEVGPKLDVQATREIDATDRLAAPPFVDSHFHLDSTLSYGQPRVNESGTLLEGIELWGELKPRLTVESIKARAIQLCHWAIARGTLAIRSHVDVSDDRLLAVNALLEVREEVKPYIDLQLVAFPQDGYLRYPASAANLERALDLGIEVVGGIPHFERTMEQGTASIKALCEIAADRGLRVDMHCDESDDPMSRHIETLTFHTQRLGLQDRVAGSHLTSMHSMDNYYVSKLLPLMAEARIHVVANPLINITLQGRHDTFPKRRGMTRVKELMAAGINVAFGHDALMDPWYSFGTYDLIEVAHMGLHVAQMTGVSQMRQIFEAITTNGARALGLEGYGLEPGCHADIVILQARDPQEALRLKPVRLYVIRRGRVIAETPPVFSRLEIGDKTIEVDFTSN
;
A
#
# COMPACT_ATOMS: atom_id res chain seq x y z
N MET A 1 27.39 23.12 -4.08
CA MET A 1 26.97 23.11 -2.65
C MET A 1 25.78 22.20 -2.58
N LEU A 2 25.79 21.22 -1.69
CA LEU A 2 24.71 20.25 -1.53
C LEU A 2 23.41 20.95 -1.12
N ASP A 3 22.27 20.39 -1.53
CA ASP A 3 20.94 20.92 -1.14
C ASP A 3 20.61 20.56 0.31
N LEU A 4 20.90 19.32 0.70
CA LEU A 4 20.56 18.76 1.99
C LEU A 4 21.65 17.80 2.50
N ILE A 5 21.90 17.82 3.79
CA ILE A 5 22.56 16.74 4.49
C ILE A 5 21.78 16.34 5.75
N ILE A 6 21.60 15.04 5.93
CA ILE A 6 21.05 14.44 7.15
C ILE A 6 22.24 13.84 7.90
N ARG A 7 22.42 14.24 9.15
CA ARG A 7 23.56 13.83 10.00
C ARG A 7 23.16 12.75 10.98
N ASN A 8 24.09 11.81 11.21
CA ASN A 8 24.04 10.81 12.28
C ASN A 8 22.80 9.90 12.29
N ALA A 9 22.17 9.67 11.15
CA ALA A 9 20.96 8.84 11.05
C ALA A 9 21.27 7.35 11.24
N ASN A 10 20.32 6.61 11.78
CA ASN A 10 20.28 5.16 11.70
C ASN A 10 19.48 4.75 10.45
N LEU A 11 19.90 3.66 9.79
CA LEU A 11 19.26 3.15 8.58
C LEU A 11 18.53 1.83 8.83
N PRO A 12 17.53 1.48 8.00
CA PRO A 12 16.74 0.24 8.19
C PRO A 12 17.57 -1.06 8.10
N ASP A 13 18.69 -1.03 7.39
CA ASP A 13 19.61 -2.18 7.23
C ASP A 13 20.50 -2.43 8.45
N GLY A 14 20.47 -1.53 9.45
CA GLY A 14 21.23 -1.62 10.70
C GLY A 14 22.49 -0.78 10.74
N ARG A 15 22.87 -0.07 9.65
CA ARG A 15 23.93 0.96 9.70
C ARG A 15 23.49 2.09 10.63
N LYS A 16 24.42 2.58 11.48
CA LYS A 16 24.16 3.64 12.47
C LYS A 16 25.12 4.81 12.30
N GLY A 17 24.66 6.01 12.69
CA GLY A 17 25.47 7.22 12.64
C GLY A 17 25.89 7.60 11.23
N MET A 18 25.02 7.38 10.26
CA MET A 18 25.29 7.64 8.85
C MET A 18 24.82 9.05 8.47
N ASP A 19 25.64 9.72 7.68
CA ASP A 19 25.25 10.95 7.00
C ASP A 19 24.71 10.61 5.61
N ILE A 20 23.67 11.33 5.18
CA ILE A 20 23.05 11.19 3.84
C ILE A 20 23.13 12.55 3.17
N ALA A 21 23.92 12.67 2.11
CA ALA A 21 24.10 13.90 1.33
C ALA A 21 23.25 13.85 0.05
N ALA A 22 22.56 14.94 -0.24
CA ALA A 22 21.70 15.06 -1.42
C ALA A 22 21.99 16.35 -2.22
N GLU A 23 21.96 16.21 -3.54
CA GLU A 23 22.11 17.29 -4.52
C GLU A 23 21.17 17.04 -5.71
N ASN A 24 20.54 18.09 -6.21
CA ASN A 24 19.65 18.04 -7.38
C ASN A 24 18.56 16.96 -7.27
N GLY A 25 18.02 16.77 -6.04
CA GLY A 25 16.95 15.84 -5.77
C GLY A 25 17.36 14.37 -5.70
N ARG A 26 18.67 14.07 -5.70
CA ARG A 26 19.22 12.71 -5.59
C ARG A 26 20.18 12.58 -4.42
N ILE A 27 20.25 11.38 -3.85
CA ILE A 27 21.28 11.01 -2.90
C ILE A 27 22.60 10.89 -3.68
N VAL A 28 23.63 11.60 -3.24
CA VAL A 28 24.97 11.58 -3.88
C VAL A 28 25.97 10.78 -3.07
N GLU A 29 25.82 10.77 -1.74
CA GLU A 29 26.74 10.03 -0.86
C GLU A 29 26.03 9.59 0.43
N VAL A 30 26.39 8.41 0.94
CA VAL A 30 25.95 7.88 2.22
C VAL A 30 27.17 7.30 2.94
N GLY A 31 27.52 7.83 4.08
CA GLY A 31 28.69 7.41 4.83
C GLY A 31 28.77 8.02 6.22
N PRO A 32 29.65 7.52 7.10
CA PRO A 32 29.82 8.13 8.41
C PRO A 32 30.63 9.43 8.32
N LYS A 33 30.18 10.48 9.00
CA LYS A 33 30.92 11.75 9.20
C LYS A 33 31.43 12.37 7.89
N LEU A 34 30.54 12.62 6.94
CA LEU A 34 30.89 13.27 5.68
C LEU A 34 31.39 14.71 5.92
N ASP A 35 32.58 15.03 5.42
CA ASP A 35 33.16 16.39 5.49
C ASP A 35 32.65 17.25 4.33
N VAL A 36 31.35 17.53 4.34
CA VAL A 36 30.65 18.30 3.32
C VAL A 36 29.67 19.30 3.95
N GLN A 37 29.37 20.39 3.25
CA GLN A 37 28.42 21.41 3.66
C GLN A 37 27.21 21.39 2.73
N ALA A 38 26.04 21.65 3.29
CA ALA A 38 24.78 21.75 2.56
C ALA A 38 24.02 23.03 2.92
N THR A 39 23.09 23.42 2.05
CA THR A 39 22.18 24.55 2.30
C THR A 39 21.30 24.29 3.51
N ARG A 40 20.87 23.04 3.70
CA ARG A 40 20.09 22.59 4.88
C ARG A 40 20.77 21.40 5.53
N GLU A 41 20.93 21.46 6.84
CA GLU A 41 21.39 20.31 7.66
C GLU A 41 20.29 19.91 8.62
N ILE A 42 20.11 18.58 8.78
CA ILE A 42 19.15 17.98 9.72
C ILE A 42 19.94 17.02 10.61
N ASP A 43 19.91 17.25 11.92
CA ASP A 43 20.44 16.29 12.89
C ASP A 43 19.41 15.17 13.13
N ALA A 44 19.80 13.94 12.77
CA ALA A 44 19.00 12.75 12.94
C ALA A 44 19.67 11.76 13.95
N THR A 45 20.43 12.30 14.90
CA THR A 45 21.07 11.51 15.95
C THR A 45 20.00 10.69 16.69
N ASP A 46 20.22 9.36 16.79
CA ASP A 46 19.29 8.40 17.36
C ASP A 46 17.90 8.39 16.69
N ARG A 47 17.85 8.73 15.40
CA ARG A 47 16.60 8.69 14.61
C ARG A 47 16.77 7.76 13.40
N LEU A 48 15.69 7.10 13.04
CA LEU A 48 15.62 6.26 11.84
C LEU A 48 15.34 7.13 10.63
N ALA A 49 16.28 7.19 9.69
CA ALA A 49 16.03 7.66 8.34
C ALA A 49 15.67 6.46 7.46
N ALA A 50 14.48 6.45 6.90
CA ALA A 50 13.97 5.38 6.06
C ALA A 50 13.57 5.90 4.68
N PRO A 51 13.52 5.05 3.63
CA PRO A 51 12.83 5.43 2.42
C PRO A 51 11.36 5.65 2.73
N PRO A 52 10.63 6.49 1.94
CA PRO A 52 9.23 6.79 2.21
C PRO A 52 8.35 5.54 2.14
N PHE A 53 7.24 5.56 2.84
CA PHE A 53 6.28 4.47 2.78
C PHE A 53 5.60 4.41 1.41
N VAL A 54 5.25 3.20 1.00
CA VAL A 54 4.56 2.89 -0.25
C VAL A 54 3.27 2.16 0.05
N ASP A 55 2.15 2.77 -0.27
CA ASP A 55 0.85 2.10 -0.21
C ASP A 55 0.60 1.35 -1.51
N SER A 56 0.63 0.02 -1.41
CA SER A 56 0.56 -0.83 -2.59
C SER A 56 -0.86 -1.10 -3.07
N HIS A 57 -1.88 -0.69 -2.31
CA HIS A 57 -3.28 -0.92 -2.62
C HIS A 57 -4.18 0.03 -1.85
N PHE A 58 -4.88 0.91 -2.56
CA PHE A 58 -5.80 1.89 -1.98
C PHE A 58 -6.95 2.26 -2.94
N HIS A 59 -8.00 2.93 -2.43
CA HIS A 59 -9.15 3.44 -3.19
C HIS A 59 -9.34 4.94 -2.94
N LEU A 60 -8.68 5.80 -3.76
CA LEU A 60 -8.79 7.26 -3.64
C LEU A 60 -10.16 7.80 -4.06
N ASP A 61 -10.89 7.08 -4.90
CA ASP A 61 -12.21 7.48 -5.38
C ASP A 61 -13.29 7.37 -4.30
N SER A 62 -13.20 6.37 -3.41
CA SER A 62 -14.15 6.18 -2.31
C SER A 62 -13.75 6.83 -1.00
N THR A 63 -12.45 7.13 -0.80
CA THR A 63 -11.92 7.61 0.48
C THR A 63 -12.65 8.83 1.02
N LEU A 64 -12.68 8.99 2.35
CA LEU A 64 -13.29 10.11 3.08
C LEU A 64 -14.77 10.36 2.74
N SER A 65 -15.50 9.30 2.36
CA SER A 65 -16.95 9.34 2.10
C SER A 65 -17.79 8.69 3.21
N TYR A 66 -17.20 8.38 4.35
CA TYR A 66 -17.86 7.75 5.48
C TYR A 66 -19.18 8.43 5.84
N GLY A 67 -20.22 7.60 6.08
CA GLY A 67 -21.56 8.08 6.39
C GLY A 67 -22.40 8.52 5.19
N GLN A 68 -21.86 8.39 3.96
CA GLN A 68 -22.56 8.75 2.74
C GLN A 68 -22.80 7.51 1.87
N PRO A 69 -24.05 7.26 1.42
CA PRO A 69 -25.31 7.95 1.81
C PRO A 69 -25.79 7.54 3.21
N ARG A 70 -25.23 6.47 3.77
CA ARG A 70 -25.48 5.91 5.11
C ARG A 70 -24.22 5.16 5.61
N VAL A 71 -24.26 4.65 6.82
CA VAL A 71 -23.17 3.85 7.40
C VAL A 71 -23.36 2.37 7.05
N ASN A 72 -22.26 1.63 6.88
CA ASN A 72 -22.24 0.17 6.78
C ASN A 72 -22.43 -0.41 8.19
N GLU A 73 -23.63 -0.87 8.50
CA GLU A 73 -23.98 -1.40 9.83
C GLU A 73 -23.60 -2.87 10.00
N SER A 74 -23.62 -3.67 8.94
CA SER A 74 -23.24 -5.09 9.02
C SER A 74 -21.72 -5.28 9.07
N GLY A 75 -20.94 -4.29 8.60
CA GLY A 75 -19.51 -4.38 8.43
C GLY A 75 -19.09 -5.44 7.40
N THR A 76 -19.96 -5.78 6.44
CA THR A 76 -19.65 -6.76 5.40
C THR A 76 -19.15 -6.09 4.12
N LEU A 77 -18.36 -6.83 3.33
CA LEU A 77 -17.91 -6.42 2.00
C LEU A 77 -19.12 -6.09 1.10
N LEU A 78 -20.15 -6.94 1.11
CA LEU A 78 -21.29 -6.80 0.21
C LEU A 78 -22.12 -5.55 0.51
N GLU A 79 -22.34 -5.20 1.79
CA GLU A 79 -23.02 -3.95 2.14
C GLU A 79 -22.18 -2.74 1.72
N GLY A 80 -20.86 -2.81 1.82
CA GLY A 80 -19.97 -1.77 1.30
C GLY A 80 -20.14 -1.56 -0.20
N ILE A 81 -20.20 -2.64 -0.99
CA ILE A 81 -20.45 -2.58 -2.45
C ILE A 81 -21.82 -1.97 -2.75
N GLU A 82 -22.86 -2.35 -1.99
CA GLU A 82 -24.20 -1.78 -2.14
C GLU A 82 -24.21 -0.28 -1.87
N LEU A 83 -23.61 0.15 -0.76
CA LEU A 83 -23.44 1.56 -0.40
C LEU A 83 -22.70 2.36 -1.45
N TRP A 84 -21.63 1.80 -2.01
CA TRP A 84 -20.90 2.42 -3.10
C TRP A 84 -21.80 2.60 -4.34
N GLY A 85 -22.60 1.58 -4.67
CA GLY A 85 -23.60 1.67 -5.74
C GLY A 85 -24.64 2.77 -5.50
N GLU A 86 -25.09 2.97 -4.25
CA GLU A 86 -26.01 4.05 -3.86
C GLU A 86 -25.36 5.44 -3.94
N LEU A 87 -24.04 5.53 -3.67
CA LEU A 87 -23.28 6.78 -3.68
C LEU A 87 -22.88 7.22 -5.09
N LYS A 88 -22.48 6.28 -5.98
CA LYS A 88 -22.00 6.55 -7.35
C LYS A 88 -22.86 7.61 -8.11
N PRO A 89 -24.21 7.54 -8.15
CA PRO A 89 -25.01 8.52 -8.87
C PRO A 89 -24.88 9.97 -8.38
N ARG A 90 -24.42 10.17 -7.14
CA ARG A 90 -24.29 11.49 -6.49
C ARG A 90 -22.89 12.07 -6.60
N LEU A 91 -21.92 11.29 -7.10
CA LEU A 91 -20.53 11.73 -7.22
C LEU A 91 -20.37 12.76 -8.34
N THR A 92 -19.45 13.70 -8.11
CA THR A 92 -18.95 14.65 -9.10
C THR A 92 -17.42 14.60 -9.12
N VAL A 93 -16.82 15.06 -10.21
CA VAL A 93 -15.35 15.16 -10.34
C VAL A 93 -14.77 15.99 -9.18
N GLU A 94 -15.39 17.12 -8.86
CA GLU A 94 -14.94 18.03 -7.80
C GLU A 94 -14.98 17.37 -6.42
N SER A 95 -16.05 16.60 -6.11
CA SER A 95 -16.19 15.92 -4.82
C SER A 95 -15.13 14.81 -4.64
N ILE A 96 -14.83 14.06 -5.69
CA ILE A 96 -13.78 13.03 -5.68
C ILE A 96 -12.41 13.69 -5.53
N LYS A 97 -12.10 14.72 -6.33
CA LYS A 97 -10.84 15.45 -6.25
C LYS A 97 -10.58 16.00 -4.86
N ALA A 98 -11.56 16.69 -4.27
CA ALA A 98 -11.38 17.30 -2.95
C ALA A 98 -11.01 16.27 -1.88
N ARG A 99 -11.69 15.11 -1.86
CA ARG A 99 -11.40 14.03 -0.92
C ARG A 99 -10.04 13.36 -1.19
N ALA A 100 -9.72 13.10 -2.45
CA ALA A 100 -8.48 12.47 -2.85
C ALA A 100 -7.27 13.37 -2.54
N ILE A 101 -7.33 14.68 -2.80
CA ILE A 101 -6.28 15.64 -2.46
C ILE A 101 -6.11 15.73 -0.93
N GLN A 102 -7.22 15.79 -0.18
CA GLN A 102 -7.15 15.79 1.28
C GLN A 102 -6.43 14.53 1.80
N LEU A 103 -6.74 13.36 1.24
CA LEU A 103 -6.04 12.13 1.62
C LEU A 103 -4.56 12.17 1.25
N CYS A 104 -4.20 12.66 0.07
CA CYS A 104 -2.80 12.83 -0.31
C CYS A 104 -2.04 13.72 0.68
N HIS A 105 -2.66 14.78 1.21
CA HIS A 105 -2.06 15.59 2.29
C HIS A 105 -1.83 14.78 3.57
N TRP A 106 -2.78 13.91 3.95
CA TRP A 106 -2.59 13.02 5.10
C TRP A 106 -1.47 12.01 4.85
N ALA A 107 -1.43 11.42 3.65
CA ALA A 107 -0.39 10.49 3.23
C ALA A 107 1.01 11.10 3.34
N ILE A 108 1.19 12.31 2.79
CA ILE A 108 2.45 13.05 2.84
C ILE A 108 2.85 13.31 4.30
N ALA A 109 1.93 13.80 5.14
CA ALA A 109 2.21 14.05 6.55
C ALA A 109 2.59 12.76 7.32
N ARG A 110 2.12 11.60 6.85
CA ARG A 110 2.45 10.26 7.39
C ARG A 110 3.66 9.61 6.71
N GLY A 111 4.31 10.29 5.77
CA GLY A 111 5.54 9.82 5.11
C GLY A 111 5.28 8.80 3.98
N THR A 112 4.04 8.67 3.51
CA THR A 112 3.71 7.87 2.32
C THR A 112 3.85 8.75 1.08
N LEU A 113 4.80 8.41 0.20
CA LEU A 113 5.10 9.19 -1.00
C LEU A 113 4.85 8.42 -2.31
N ALA A 114 4.26 7.24 -2.24
CA ALA A 114 3.76 6.53 -3.40
C ALA A 114 2.49 5.76 -3.02
N ILE A 115 1.48 5.83 -3.87
CA ILE A 115 0.19 5.14 -3.70
C ILE A 115 -0.21 4.50 -5.02
N ARG A 116 -0.58 3.21 -4.99
CA ARG A 116 -1.35 2.57 -6.07
C ARG A 116 -2.82 2.62 -5.70
N SER A 117 -3.61 3.34 -6.50
CA SER A 117 -5.05 3.49 -6.27
C SER A 117 -5.87 2.78 -7.34
N HIS A 118 -6.77 1.90 -6.90
CA HIS A 118 -7.80 1.32 -7.74
C HIS A 118 -8.89 2.36 -8.00
N VAL A 119 -9.30 2.48 -9.26
CA VAL A 119 -10.27 3.49 -9.72
C VAL A 119 -11.44 2.78 -10.38
N ASP A 120 -12.63 2.92 -9.82
CA ASP A 120 -13.84 2.26 -10.34
C ASP A 120 -14.16 2.73 -11.76
N VAL A 121 -14.15 1.78 -12.71
CA VAL A 121 -14.54 2.00 -14.11
C VAL A 121 -15.94 1.49 -14.43
N SER A 122 -16.70 1.04 -13.43
CA SER A 122 -18.07 0.57 -13.62
C SER A 122 -19.09 1.72 -13.79
N ASP A 123 -18.64 2.98 -13.73
CA ASP A 123 -19.47 4.17 -14.04
C ASP A 123 -19.18 4.61 -15.48
N ASP A 124 -20.19 4.57 -16.36
CA ASP A 124 -20.06 4.92 -17.78
C ASP A 124 -19.60 6.36 -18.01
N ARG A 125 -19.78 7.25 -17.02
CA ARG A 125 -19.30 8.64 -17.03
C ARG A 125 -17.80 8.72 -16.79
N LEU A 126 -17.15 7.68 -16.25
CA LEU A 126 -15.75 7.64 -15.84
C LEU A 126 -15.35 8.82 -14.93
N LEU A 127 -16.26 9.25 -14.02
CA LEU A 127 -16.01 10.41 -13.17
C LEU A 127 -14.78 10.23 -12.28
N ALA A 128 -14.61 9.05 -11.66
CA ALA A 128 -13.47 8.75 -10.82
C ALA A 128 -12.17 8.76 -11.63
N VAL A 129 -12.17 8.19 -12.84
CA VAL A 129 -11.02 8.20 -13.75
C VAL A 129 -10.58 9.64 -14.05
N ASN A 130 -11.51 10.48 -14.51
CA ASN A 130 -11.20 11.87 -14.84
C ASN A 130 -10.68 12.63 -13.62
N ALA A 131 -11.35 12.49 -12.46
CA ALA A 131 -10.94 13.14 -11.22
C ALA A 131 -9.53 12.75 -10.78
N LEU A 132 -9.21 11.45 -10.77
CA LEU A 132 -7.92 10.97 -10.26
C LEU A 132 -6.77 11.18 -11.25
N LEU A 133 -7.02 11.26 -12.56
CA LEU A 133 -6.02 11.71 -13.53
C LEU A 133 -5.63 13.17 -13.26
N GLU A 134 -6.58 14.05 -12.98
CA GLU A 134 -6.29 15.44 -12.59
C GLU A 134 -5.56 15.53 -11.26
N VAL A 135 -6.00 14.75 -10.23
CA VAL A 135 -5.33 14.68 -8.93
C VAL A 135 -3.87 14.22 -9.10
N ARG A 136 -3.62 13.18 -9.91
CA ARG A 136 -2.27 12.66 -10.15
C ARG A 136 -1.33 13.75 -10.64
N GLU A 137 -1.73 14.57 -11.61
CA GLU A 137 -0.90 15.66 -12.11
C GLU A 137 -0.71 16.79 -11.07
N GLU A 138 -1.74 17.09 -10.28
CA GLU A 138 -1.68 18.12 -9.24
C GLU A 138 -0.71 17.76 -8.10
N VAL A 139 -0.75 16.49 -7.64
CA VAL A 139 0.06 16.05 -6.49
C VAL A 139 1.44 15.50 -6.87
N LYS A 140 1.72 15.30 -8.15
CA LYS A 140 2.97 14.74 -8.69
C LYS A 140 4.28 15.34 -8.14
N PRO A 141 4.37 16.64 -7.82
CA PRO A 141 5.57 17.17 -7.18
C PRO A 141 5.86 16.59 -5.79
N TYR A 142 4.85 16.04 -5.12
CA TYR A 142 4.90 15.64 -3.72
C TYR A 142 4.76 14.14 -3.50
N ILE A 143 3.93 13.46 -4.32
CA ILE A 143 3.62 12.04 -4.17
C ILE A 143 3.41 11.41 -5.54
N ASP A 144 3.86 10.16 -5.72
CA ASP A 144 3.63 9.39 -6.93
C ASP A 144 2.30 8.63 -6.82
N LEU A 145 1.35 8.89 -7.74
CA LEU A 145 0.11 8.14 -7.85
C LEU A 145 0.17 7.22 -9.06
N GLN A 146 0.01 5.92 -8.83
CA GLN A 146 -0.18 4.92 -9.86
C GLN A 146 -1.66 4.49 -9.85
N LEU A 147 -2.34 4.60 -11.00
CA LEU A 147 -3.78 4.34 -11.10
C LEU A 147 -4.05 2.99 -11.76
N VAL A 148 -5.04 2.27 -11.23
CA VAL A 148 -5.49 0.97 -11.71
C VAL A 148 -6.90 1.10 -12.28
N ALA A 149 -7.14 0.71 -13.53
CA ALA A 149 -8.48 0.64 -14.10
C ALA A 149 -9.21 -0.56 -13.48
N PHE A 150 -10.10 -0.30 -12.52
CA PHE A 150 -10.70 -1.33 -11.67
C PHE A 150 -12.19 -1.52 -11.98
N PRO A 151 -12.60 -2.66 -12.58
CA PRO A 151 -13.99 -2.97 -12.84
C PRO A 151 -14.67 -3.47 -11.55
N GLN A 152 -15.03 -2.55 -10.64
CA GLN A 152 -15.58 -2.82 -9.31
C GLN A 152 -16.78 -3.77 -9.32
N ASP A 153 -17.65 -3.65 -10.32
CA ASP A 153 -18.88 -4.46 -10.43
C ASP A 153 -18.66 -5.76 -11.25
N GLY A 154 -17.41 -6.13 -11.51
CA GLY A 154 -16.99 -7.29 -12.30
C GLY A 154 -16.73 -6.94 -13.77
N TYR A 155 -15.70 -7.55 -14.37
CA TYR A 155 -15.32 -7.31 -15.77
C TYR A 155 -16.33 -7.92 -16.75
N LEU A 156 -16.78 -9.16 -16.49
CA LEU A 156 -17.78 -9.86 -17.30
C LEU A 156 -19.20 -9.70 -16.72
N ARG A 157 -19.30 -9.44 -15.43
CA ARG A 157 -20.58 -9.31 -14.74
C ARG A 157 -21.33 -8.03 -15.10
N TYR A 158 -20.61 -6.91 -15.27
CA TYR A 158 -21.20 -5.62 -15.66
C TYR A 158 -20.97 -5.37 -17.16
N PRO A 159 -22.04 -5.20 -17.97
CA PRO A 159 -21.95 -5.23 -19.44
C PRO A 159 -21.03 -4.16 -20.04
N ALA A 160 -20.88 -2.99 -19.42
CA ALA A 160 -20.06 -1.89 -19.93
C ALA A 160 -18.60 -1.95 -19.45
N SER A 161 -18.26 -2.81 -18.47
CA SER A 161 -16.94 -2.82 -17.84
C SER A 161 -15.79 -2.97 -18.83
N ALA A 162 -15.93 -3.86 -19.82
CA ALA A 162 -14.86 -4.08 -20.81
C ALA A 162 -14.59 -2.81 -21.63
N ALA A 163 -15.63 -2.16 -22.14
CA ALA A 163 -15.49 -0.92 -22.91
C ALA A 163 -14.98 0.24 -22.05
N ASN A 164 -15.45 0.35 -20.81
CA ASN A 164 -15.02 1.38 -19.88
C ASN A 164 -13.57 1.20 -19.44
N LEU A 165 -13.13 -0.04 -19.20
CA LEU A 165 -11.73 -0.35 -18.89
C LEU A 165 -10.81 0.09 -20.03
N GLU A 166 -11.12 -0.26 -21.26
CA GLU A 166 -10.33 0.16 -22.44
C GLU A 166 -10.28 1.69 -22.55
N ARG A 167 -11.42 2.38 -22.38
CA ARG A 167 -11.48 3.85 -22.37
C ARG A 167 -10.60 4.45 -21.25
N ALA A 168 -10.61 3.86 -20.06
CA ALA A 168 -9.79 4.33 -18.94
C ALA A 168 -8.30 4.17 -19.21
N LEU A 169 -7.89 3.04 -19.83
CA LEU A 169 -6.51 2.81 -20.27
C LEU A 169 -6.10 3.80 -21.37
N ASP A 170 -6.98 4.10 -22.32
CA ASP A 170 -6.73 5.08 -23.38
C ASP A 170 -6.60 6.51 -22.83
N LEU A 171 -7.25 6.84 -21.72
CA LEU A 171 -7.10 8.09 -20.99
C LEU A 171 -5.78 8.19 -20.20
N GLY A 172 -5.02 7.11 -20.08
CA GLY A 172 -3.70 7.11 -19.45
C GLY A 172 -3.64 6.50 -18.07
N ILE A 173 -4.58 5.62 -17.70
CA ILE A 173 -4.40 4.72 -16.56
C ILE A 173 -3.41 3.62 -16.97
N GLU A 174 -2.46 3.30 -16.07
CA GLU A 174 -1.28 2.51 -16.42
C GLU A 174 -1.27 1.09 -15.85
N VAL A 175 -2.30 0.69 -15.09
CA VAL A 175 -2.41 -0.67 -14.52
C VAL A 175 -3.78 -1.25 -14.81
N VAL A 176 -3.81 -2.51 -15.23
CA VAL A 176 -5.05 -3.26 -15.48
C VAL A 176 -5.52 -3.91 -14.18
N GLY A 177 -6.72 -3.58 -13.73
CA GLY A 177 -7.38 -4.15 -12.55
C GLY A 177 -8.33 -5.29 -12.88
N GLY A 178 -8.80 -5.98 -11.84
CA GLY A 178 -9.82 -7.03 -11.95
C GLY A 178 -10.32 -7.45 -10.57
N ILE A 179 -11.47 -8.13 -10.55
CA ILE A 179 -12.09 -8.70 -9.35
C ILE A 179 -12.71 -10.08 -9.67
N PRO A 180 -11.87 -11.10 -9.98
CA PRO A 180 -12.36 -12.38 -10.52
C PRO A 180 -13.28 -13.13 -9.57
N HIS A 181 -13.10 -13.01 -8.25
CA HIS A 181 -13.96 -13.67 -7.26
C HIS A 181 -15.36 -13.04 -7.13
N PHE A 182 -15.57 -11.85 -7.71
CA PHE A 182 -16.87 -11.19 -7.76
C PHE A 182 -17.64 -11.47 -9.08
N GLU A 183 -17.02 -12.13 -10.04
CA GLU A 183 -17.74 -12.64 -11.20
C GLU A 183 -18.81 -13.67 -10.78
N ARG A 184 -19.76 -13.99 -11.63
CA ARG A 184 -20.91 -14.85 -11.28
C ARG A 184 -20.54 -16.30 -11.00
N THR A 185 -19.45 -16.79 -11.62
CA THR A 185 -18.95 -18.16 -11.48
C THR A 185 -17.42 -18.20 -11.49
N MET A 186 -16.84 -19.28 -10.96
CA MET A 186 -15.39 -19.53 -11.03
C MET A 186 -14.89 -19.53 -12.49
N GLU A 187 -15.67 -20.05 -13.42
CA GLU A 187 -15.33 -20.05 -14.85
C GLU A 187 -15.28 -18.63 -15.42
N GLN A 188 -16.23 -17.77 -15.08
CA GLN A 188 -16.21 -16.36 -15.48
C GLN A 188 -15.01 -15.62 -14.83
N GLY A 189 -14.71 -15.89 -13.57
CA GLY A 189 -13.52 -15.34 -12.91
C GLY A 189 -12.22 -15.73 -13.64
N THR A 190 -12.10 -16.99 -14.01
CA THR A 190 -10.98 -17.50 -14.85
C THR A 190 -10.92 -16.80 -16.21
N ALA A 191 -12.06 -16.63 -16.86
CA ALA A 191 -12.13 -15.97 -18.17
C ALA A 191 -11.80 -14.47 -18.08
N SER A 192 -12.22 -13.76 -17.00
CA SER A 192 -11.88 -12.36 -16.76
C SER A 192 -10.38 -12.18 -16.58
N ILE A 193 -9.72 -13.03 -15.77
CA ILE A 193 -8.25 -13.00 -15.59
C ILE A 193 -7.53 -13.15 -16.93
N LYS A 194 -7.95 -14.14 -17.72
CA LYS A 194 -7.34 -14.37 -19.05
C LYS A 194 -7.40 -13.10 -19.90
N ALA A 195 -8.59 -12.52 -20.06
CA ALA A 195 -8.80 -11.35 -20.90
C ALA A 195 -7.99 -10.15 -20.39
N LEU A 196 -8.04 -9.86 -19.10
CA LEU A 196 -7.34 -8.72 -18.48
C LEU A 196 -5.81 -8.86 -18.56
N CYS A 197 -5.27 -10.07 -18.38
CA CYS A 197 -3.84 -10.32 -18.55
C CYS A 197 -3.40 -10.18 -20.00
N GLU A 198 -4.24 -10.59 -20.98
CA GLU A 198 -3.97 -10.41 -22.41
C GLU A 198 -3.96 -8.92 -22.77
N ILE A 199 -4.93 -8.13 -22.32
CA ILE A 199 -4.93 -6.66 -22.48
C ILE A 199 -3.64 -6.03 -21.92
N ALA A 200 -3.24 -6.43 -20.71
CA ALA A 200 -2.03 -5.92 -20.10
C ALA A 200 -0.77 -6.29 -20.88
N ALA A 201 -0.68 -7.52 -21.40
CA ALA A 201 0.44 -7.98 -22.20
C ALA A 201 0.53 -7.21 -23.53
N ASP A 202 -0.58 -7.06 -24.23
CA ASP A 202 -0.65 -6.39 -25.53
C ASP A 202 -0.30 -4.89 -25.42
N ARG A 203 -0.66 -4.24 -24.30
CA ARG A 203 -0.37 -2.83 -24.03
C ARG A 203 0.94 -2.59 -23.27
N GLY A 204 1.66 -3.64 -22.85
CA GLY A 204 2.88 -3.52 -22.04
C GLY A 204 2.66 -3.01 -20.62
N LEU A 205 1.44 -3.15 -20.08
CA LEU A 205 1.01 -2.62 -18.79
C LEU A 205 1.27 -3.61 -17.64
N ARG A 206 1.11 -3.14 -16.40
CA ARG A 206 1.06 -3.95 -15.18
C ARG A 206 -0.35 -4.45 -14.92
N VAL A 207 -0.46 -5.41 -14.01
CA VAL A 207 -1.75 -5.96 -13.55
C VAL A 207 -1.79 -5.90 -12.02
N ASP A 208 -2.93 -5.50 -11.47
CA ASP A 208 -3.22 -5.64 -10.03
C ASP A 208 -4.69 -6.00 -9.82
N MET A 209 -4.95 -7.20 -9.33
CA MET A 209 -6.31 -7.71 -9.18
C MET A 209 -6.69 -7.89 -7.71
N HIS A 210 -7.89 -7.42 -7.33
CA HIS A 210 -8.56 -7.93 -6.14
C HIS A 210 -8.79 -9.42 -6.33
N CYS A 211 -7.89 -10.25 -5.82
CA CYS A 211 -7.87 -11.67 -6.11
C CYS A 211 -8.25 -12.45 -4.86
N ASP A 212 -9.28 -13.31 -4.98
CA ASP A 212 -9.68 -14.23 -3.90
C ASP A 212 -9.91 -13.54 -2.55
N GLU A 213 -10.53 -12.36 -2.53
CA GLU A 213 -10.96 -11.66 -1.33
C GLU A 213 -12.23 -12.31 -0.77
N SER A 214 -12.08 -13.51 -0.25
CA SER A 214 -13.15 -14.38 0.20
C SER A 214 -12.67 -15.32 1.29
N ASP A 215 -13.60 -15.80 2.12
CA ASP A 215 -13.35 -16.88 3.08
C ASP A 215 -13.45 -18.27 2.45
N ASP A 216 -13.92 -18.38 1.19
CA ASP A 216 -14.09 -19.65 0.50
C ASP A 216 -12.76 -20.23 0.03
N PRO A 217 -12.31 -21.40 0.54
CA PRO A 217 -11.07 -22.04 0.12
C PRO A 217 -11.09 -22.52 -1.34
N MET A 218 -12.26 -22.56 -1.98
CA MET A 218 -12.39 -22.93 -3.39
C MET A 218 -12.23 -21.71 -4.33
N SER A 219 -12.20 -20.48 -3.80
CA SER A 219 -11.77 -19.29 -4.56
C SER A 219 -10.27 -19.37 -4.79
N ARG A 220 -9.86 -19.81 -6.00
CA ARG A 220 -8.48 -20.16 -6.38
C ARG A 220 -8.02 -19.45 -7.64
N HIS A 221 -8.50 -18.24 -7.85
CA HIS A 221 -8.17 -17.42 -9.01
C HIS A 221 -6.69 -17.06 -9.07
N ILE A 222 -6.00 -17.03 -7.91
CA ILE A 222 -4.55 -16.82 -7.85
C ILE A 222 -3.78 -17.89 -8.64
N GLU A 223 -4.23 -19.13 -8.70
CA GLU A 223 -3.61 -20.17 -9.53
C GLU A 223 -3.71 -19.79 -11.01
N THR A 224 -4.88 -19.33 -11.46
CA THR A 224 -5.13 -18.85 -12.81
C THR A 224 -4.29 -17.62 -13.14
N LEU A 225 -4.24 -16.65 -12.22
CA LEU A 225 -3.44 -15.42 -12.39
C LEU A 225 -1.95 -15.74 -12.52
N THR A 226 -1.46 -16.67 -11.70
CA THR A 226 -0.07 -17.18 -11.76
C THR A 226 0.22 -17.82 -13.10
N PHE A 227 -0.66 -18.68 -13.59
CA PHE A 227 -0.53 -19.33 -14.90
C PHE A 227 -0.45 -18.31 -16.05
N HIS A 228 -1.35 -17.32 -16.08
CA HIS A 228 -1.34 -16.31 -17.15
C HIS A 228 -0.15 -15.36 -17.04
N THR A 229 0.34 -15.09 -15.83
CA THR A 229 1.59 -14.33 -15.61
C THR A 229 2.77 -15.01 -16.33
N GLN A 230 2.93 -16.32 -16.14
CA GLN A 230 3.99 -17.07 -16.82
C GLN A 230 3.75 -17.16 -18.33
N ARG A 231 2.54 -17.54 -18.74
CA ARG A 231 2.18 -17.74 -20.15
C ARG A 231 2.42 -16.49 -21.00
N LEU A 232 2.19 -15.31 -20.44
CA LEU A 232 2.25 -14.03 -21.17
C LEU A 232 3.54 -13.24 -20.92
N GLY A 233 4.50 -13.78 -20.18
CA GLY A 233 5.75 -13.10 -19.89
C GLY A 233 5.56 -11.84 -19.00
N LEU A 234 4.61 -11.86 -18.07
CA LEU A 234 4.26 -10.75 -17.20
C LEU A 234 4.98 -10.78 -15.82
N GLN A 235 6.04 -11.58 -15.68
CA GLN A 235 6.81 -11.69 -14.44
C GLN A 235 7.23 -10.30 -13.94
N ASP A 236 7.19 -10.08 -12.62
CA ASP A 236 7.48 -8.82 -11.93
C ASP A 236 6.52 -7.66 -12.28
N ARG A 237 5.44 -7.92 -13.04
CA ARG A 237 4.44 -6.92 -13.43
C ARG A 237 3.03 -7.20 -12.93
N VAL A 238 2.81 -8.32 -12.26
CA VAL A 238 1.50 -8.77 -11.78
C VAL A 238 1.46 -8.80 -10.27
N ALA A 239 0.39 -8.25 -9.68
CA ALA A 239 0.07 -8.36 -8.28
C ALA A 239 -1.31 -9.03 -8.09
N GLY A 240 -1.39 -9.91 -7.10
CA GLY A 240 -2.65 -10.40 -6.53
C GLY A 240 -2.85 -9.74 -5.17
N SER A 241 -3.88 -8.92 -5.07
CA SER A 241 -4.22 -8.22 -3.84
C SER A 241 -5.23 -9.01 -3.01
N HIS A 242 -5.17 -8.89 -1.69
CA HIS A 242 -5.93 -9.59 -0.64
C HIS A 242 -5.55 -11.07 -0.48
N LEU A 243 -5.87 -11.95 -1.41
CA LEU A 243 -5.66 -13.40 -1.37
C LEU A 243 -6.16 -14.04 -0.06
N THR A 244 -7.25 -13.53 0.51
CA THR A 244 -7.70 -13.95 1.83
C THR A 244 -8.17 -15.40 1.85
N SER A 245 -8.69 -15.95 0.73
CA SER A 245 -9.07 -17.36 0.65
C SER A 245 -7.93 -18.32 1.01
N MET A 246 -6.66 -17.89 0.84
CA MET A 246 -5.49 -18.71 1.18
C MET A 246 -5.44 -19.10 2.66
N HIS A 247 -6.02 -18.31 3.57
CA HIS A 247 -6.06 -18.69 4.99
C HIS A 247 -6.90 -19.95 5.26
N SER A 248 -7.83 -20.23 4.37
CA SER A 248 -8.76 -21.39 4.46
C SER A 248 -8.37 -22.54 3.54
N MET A 249 -7.42 -22.35 2.62
CA MET A 249 -6.96 -23.38 1.69
C MET A 249 -6.24 -24.51 2.45
N ASP A 250 -6.39 -25.73 1.94
CA ASP A 250 -5.68 -26.90 2.43
C ASP A 250 -4.16 -26.74 2.28
N ASN A 251 -3.41 -27.21 3.29
CA ASN A 251 -1.95 -27.07 3.32
C ASN A 251 -1.25 -27.80 2.16
N TYR A 252 -1.78 -28.95 1.73
CA TYR A 252 -1.22 -29.69 0.61
C TYR A 252 -1.37 -28.88 -0.71
N TYR A 253 -2.55 -28.28 -0.93
CA TYR A 253 -2.76 -27.42 -2.11
C TYR A 253 -1.83 -26.22 -2.08
N VAL A 254 -1.70 -25.55 -0.93
CA VAL A 254 -0.80 -24.39 -0.79
C VAL A 254 0.66 -24.78 -1.03
N SER A 255 1.10 -25.97 -0.58
CA SER A 255 2.47 -26.43 -0.85
C SER A 255 2.79 -26.61 -2.34
N LYS A 256 1.76 -26.87 -3.17
CA LYS A 256 1.87 -26.91 -4.64
C LYS A 256 1.83 -25.48 -5.24
N LEU A 257 0.98 -24.60 -4.69
CA LEU A 257 0.75 -23.26 -5.24
C LEU A 257 1.95 -22.32 -5.04
N LEU A 258 2.56 -22.33 -3.85
CA LEU A 258 3.66 -21.40 -3.52
C LEU A 258 4.85 -21.49 -4.50
N PRO A 259 5.37 -22.65 -4.87
CA PRO A 259 6.43 -22.75 -5.88
C PRO A 259 6.04 -22.14 -7.24
N LEU A 260 4.79 -22.34 -7.68
CA LEU A 260 4.30 -21.77 -8.95
C LEU A 260 4.25 -20.24 -8.89
N MET A 261 3.78 -19.68 -7.77
CA MET A 261 3.75 -18.23 -7.56
C MET A 261 5.16 -17.63 -7.52
N ALA A 262 6.12 -18.30 -6.86
CA ALA A 262 7.51 -17.87 -6.80
C ALA A 262 8.16 -17.91 -8.19
N GLU A 263 7.96 -18.97 -8.96
CA GLU A 263 8.46 -19.10 -10.32
C GLU A 263 7.87 -18.02 -11.26
N ALA A 264 6.60 -17.69 -11.10
CA ALA A 264 5.92 -16.63 -11.85
C ALA A 264 6.39 -15.23 -11.40
N ARG A 265 7.14 -15.10 -10.30
CA ARG A 265 7.52 -13.83 -9.70
C ARG A 265 6.34 -12.87 -9.56
N ILE A 266 5.20 -13.40 -9.13
CA ILE A 266 4.00 -12.61 -8.84
C ILE A 266 4.19 -11.87 -7.52
N HIS A 267 3.70 -10.65 -7.43
CA HIS A 267 3.63 -9.91 -6.18
C HIS A 267 2.32 -10.22 -5.45
N VAL A 268 2.34 -10.14 -4.13
CA VAL A 268 1.14 -10.23 -3.29
C VAL A 268 1.01 -8.94 -2.51
N VAL A 269 -0.20 -8.37 -2.47
CA VAL A 269 -0.51 -7.23 -1.62
C VAL A 269 -1.53 -7.68 -0.57
N ALA A 270 -1.10 -7.74 0.69
CA ALA A 270 -1.98 -7.98 1.81
C ALA A 270 -2.46 -6.66 2.42
N ASN A 271 -3.73 -6.61 2.82
CA ASN A 271 -4.36 -5.43 3.37
C ASN A 271 -4.83 -5.69 4.82
N PRO A 272 -3.91 -5.72 5.81
CA PRO A 272 -4.19 -6.23 7.14
C PRO A 272 -5.41 -5.63 7.83
N LEU A 273 -5.59 -4.31 7.77
CA LEU A 273 -6.68 -3.61 8.46
C LEU A 273 -8.05 -3.99 7.88
N ILE A 274 -8.17 -3.94 6.56
CA ILE A 274 -9.45 -4.23 5.90
C ILE A 274 -9.75 -5.73 5.90
N ASN A 275 -8.76 -6.58 5.62
CA ASN A 275 -8.99 -8.02 5.52
C ASN A 275 -9.52 -8.61 6.82
N ILE A 276 -8.94 -8.26 8.00
CA ILE A 276 -9.44 -8.76 9.28
C ILE A 276 -10.78 -8.14 9.69
N THR A 277 -11.15 -7.02 9.10
CA THR A 277 -12.46 -6.37 9.33
C THR A 277 -13.55 -7.04 8.52
N LEU A 278 -13.28 -7.38 7.25
CA LEU A 278 -14.27 -7.90 6.32
C LEU A 278 -14.39 -9.43 6.34
N GLN A 279 -13.30 -10.16 6.60
CA GLN A 279 -13.28 -11.62 6.56
C GLN A 279 -13.74 -12.26 7.88
N GLY A 280 -14.11 -13.54 7.85
CA GLY A 280 -14.59 -14.30 9.00
C GLY A 280 -15.96 -13.85 9.52
N ARG A 281 -16.75 -13.12 8.74
CA ARG A 281 -18.07 -12.62 9.17
C ARG A 281 -19.10 -13.74 9.33
N HIS A 282 -18.95 -14.83 8.59
CA HIS A 282 -19.79 -16.02 8.70
C HIS A 282 -19.31 -17.02 9.76
N ASP A 283 -18.11 -16.81 10.34
CA ASP A 283 -17.61 -17.68 11.39
C ASP A 283 -18.33 -17.41 12.72
N THR A 284 -18.58 -18.48 13.48
CA THR A 284 -18.98 -18.40 14.88
C THR A 284 -17.73 -18.34 15.77
N PHE A 285 -17.29 -19.46 16.33
CA PHE A 285 -16.05 -19.60 17.08
C PHE A 285 -15.45 -20.99 16.80
N PRO A 286 -14.11 -21.11 16.64
CA PRO A 286 -13.14 -20.02 16.59
C PRO A 286 -13.25 -19.20 15.27
N LYS A 287 -13.01 -17.89 15.36
CA LYS A 287 -12.94 -17.03 14.16
C LYS A 287 -11.57 -17.16 13.50
N ARG A 288 -11.56 -17.24 12.17
CA ARG A 288 -10.32 -17.18 11.40
C ARG A 288 -9.73 -15.77 11.41
N ARG A 289 -8.43 -15.64 11.10
CA ARG A 289 -7.73 -14.34 11.15
C ARG A 289 -8.05 -13.43 9.98
N GLY A 290 -8.56 -13.96 8.88
CA GLY A 290 -9.03 -13.18 7.74
C GLY A 290 -7.95 -12.58 6.84
N MET A 291 -6.69 -12.98 6.97
CA MET A 291 -5.58 -12.46 6.15
C MET A 291 -4.85 -13.60 5.45
N THR A 292 -4.31 -13.32 4.25
CA THR A 292 -3.48 -14.29 3.50
C THR A 292 -2.27 -14.80 4.29
N ARG A 293 -1.62 -15.84 3.80
CA ARG A 293 -0.47 -16.53 4.44
C ARG A 293 0.85 -15.78 4.28
N VAL A 294 0.92 -14.53 4.77
CA VAL A 294 2.08 -13.63 4.61
C VAL A 294 3.41 -14.29 4.95
N LYS A 295 3.47 -14.97 6.11
CA LYS A 295 4.70 -15.60 6.58
C LYS A 295 5.20 -16.71 5.64
N GLU A 296 4.29 -17.53 5.14
CA GLU A 296 4.60 -18.63 4.22
C GLU A 296 4.96 -18.12 2.83
N LEU A 297 4.26 -17.09 2.34
CA LEU A 297 4.55 -16.41 1.09
C LEU A 297 5.96 -15.80 1.09
N MET A 298 6.31 -15.04 2.13
CA MET A 298 7.66 -14.46 2.29
C MET A 298 8.73 -15.54 2.40
N ALA A 299 8.46 -16.63 3.15
CA ALA A 299 9.38 -17.76 3.27
C ALA A 299 9.62 -18.48 1.94
N ALA A 300 8.64 -18.48 1.03
CA ALA A 300 8.77 -18.99 -0.33
C ALA A 300 9.46 -18.04 -1.30
N GLY A 301 9.95 -16.87 -0.84
CA GLY A 301 10.61 -15.85 -1.66
C GLY A 301 9.67 -14.99 -2.50
N ILE A 302 8.36 -15.05 -2.25
CA ILE A 302 7.37 -14.23 -2.94
C ILE A 302 7.40 -12.81 -2.34
N ASN A 303 7.42 -11.81 -3.20
CA ASN A 303 7.36 -10.41 -2.76
C ASN A 303 5.98 -10.09 -2.19
N VAL A 304 5.92 -9.85 -0.88
CA VAL A 304 4.68 -9.44 -0.19
C VAL A 304 4.80 -7.99 0.24
N ALA A 305 3.91 -7.16 -0.26
CA ALA A 305 3.72 -5.78 0.13
C ALA A 305 2.42 -5.62 0.94
N PHE A 306 2.28 -4.49 1.64
CA PHE A 306 1.05 -4.14 2.33
C PHE A 306 0.40 -2.91 1.73
N GLY A 307 -0.93 -2.87 1.78
CA GLY A 307 -1.76 -1.72 1.45
C GLY A 307 -2.68 -1.34 2.61
N HIS A 308 -3.13 -0.09 2.60
CA HIS A 308 -4.13 0.39 3.56
C HIS A 308 -5.54 0.03 3.09
N ASP A 309 -5.73 -0.03 1.77
CA ASP A 309 -6.95 -0.36 1.04
C ASP A 309 -8.01 0.77 1.11
N ALA A 310 -8.61 0.96 2.27
CA ALA A 310 -9.77 1.81 2.49
C ALA A 310 -9.59 2.71 3.71
N LEU A 311 -10.15 3.92 3.69
CA LEU A 311 -10.13 4.85 4.83
C LEU A 311 -11.34 5.76 4.83
N MET A 312 -12.12 5.72 5.94
CA MET A 312 -13.31 6.55 6.13
C MET A 312 -14.23 6.50 4.89
N ASP A 313 -14.51 5.29 4.43
CA ASP A 313 -15.31 4.99 3.26
C ASP A 313 -16.39 3.93 3.58
N PRO A 314 -17.14 3.38 2.59
CA PRO A 314 -18.17 2.38 2.84
C PRO A 314 -17.67 1.07 3.49
N TRP A 315 -16.38 0.75 3.41
CA TRP A 315 -15.83 -0.51 3.90
C TRP A 315 -15.05 -0.39 5.20
N TYR A 316 -14.36 0.75 5.42
CA TYR A 316 -13.48 0.93 6.59
C TYR A 316 -13.52 2.36 7.12
N SER A 317 -13.98 2.52 8.36
CA SER A 317 -14.28 3.83 8.98
C SER A 317 -13.20 4.38 9.93
N PHE A 318 -12.04 3.72 10.04
CA PHE A 318 -11.04 4.04 11.07
C PHE A 318 -9.73 4.55 10.49
N GLY A 319 -8.90 5.15 11.38
CA GLY A 319 -7.51 5.47 11.10
C GLY A 319 -7.26 6.89 10.62
N THR A 320 -5.98 7.16 10.38
CA THR A 320 -5.45 8.45 9.91
C THR A 320 -4.47 8.27 8.75
N TYR A 321 -4.64 7.20 7.97
CA TYR A 321 -3.77 6.84 6.85
C TYR A 321 -2.31 6.59 7.25
N ASP A 322 -2.07 5.68 8.16
CA ASP A 322 -0.74 5.39 8.69
C ASP A 322 -0.24 3.98 8.29
N LEU A 323 0.71 3.88 7.36
CA LEU A 323 1.27 2.58 6.92
C LEU A 323 2.00 1.84 8.04
N ILE A 324 2.49 2.53 9.08
CA ILE A 324 3.05 1.84 10.25
C ILE A 324 1.92 1.16 11.05
N GLU A 325 0.72 1.73 11.09
CA GLU A 325 -0.45 1.07 11.69
C GLU A 325 -0.82 -0.20 10.92
N VAL A 326 -0.83 -0.13 9.59
CA VAL A 326 -1.03 -1.30 8.71
C VAL A 326 0.01 -2.39 9.02
N ALA A 327 1.29 -2.02 9.07
CA ALA A 327 2.39 -2.93 9.39
C ALA A 327 2.27 -3.50 10.81
N HIS A 328 1.91 -2.66 11.80
CA HIS A 328 1.68 -3.08 13.18
C HIS A 328 0.56 -4.12 13.28
N MET A 329 -0.55 -3.93 12.58
CA MET A 329 -1.61 -4.92 12.50
C MET A 329 -1.13 -6.19 11.79
N GLY A 330 -0.44 -6.04 10.66
CA GLY A 330 0.10 -7.15 9.88
C GLY A 330 1.00 -8.07 10.68
N LEU A 331 1.92 -7.51 11.49
CA LEU A 331 2.81 -8.33 12.33
C LEU A 331 2.05 -9.18 13.37
N HIS A 332 0.95 -8.65 13.95
CA HIS A 332 0.14 -9.37 14.93
C HIS A 332 -0.66 -10.49 14.25
N VAL A 333 -1.32 -10.18 13.15
CA VAL A 333 -2.17 -11.14 12.44
C VAL A 333 -1.33 -12.26 11.81
N ALA A 334 -0.19 -11.93 11.21
CA ALA A 334 0.73 -12.92 10.64
C ALA A 334 1.60 -13.63 11.70
N GLN A 335 1.56 -13.21 12.99
CA GLN A 335 2.42 -13.73 14.06
C GLN A 335 3.92 -13.64 13.71
N MET A 336 4.33 -12.47 13.20
CA MET A 336 5.71 -12.19 12.76
C MET A 336 6.40 -11.23 13.73
N THR A 337 6.57 -11.66 14.99
CA THR A 337 7.07 -10.84 16.10
C THR A 337 8.57 -11.01 16.39
N GLY A 338 9.27 -11.87 15.65
CA GLY A 338 10.73 -11.98 15.74
C GLY A 338 11.43 -10.78 15.10
N VAL A 339 12.65 -10.45 15.55
CA VAL A 339 13.41 -9.27 15.08
C VAL A 339 13.56 -9.24 13.55
N SER A 340 13.98 -10.35 12.95
CA SER A 340 14.10 -10.46 11.48
C SER A 340 12.75 -10.34 10.77
N GLN A 341 11.69 -10.90 11.37
CA GLN A 341 10.34 -10.83 10.83
C GLN A 341 9.77 -9.41 10.90
N MET A 342 10.03 -8.67 11.98
CA MET A 342 9.62 -7.27 12.08
C MET A 342 10.29 -6.40 11.01
N ARG A 343 11.55 -6.71 10.66
CA ARG A 343 12.23 -6.04 9.53
C ARG A 343 11.51 -6.35 8.21
N GLN A 344 11.15 -7.60 7.94
CA GLN A 344 10.37 -7.99 6.75
C GLN A 344 9.01 -7.28 6.69
N ILE A 345 8.34 -7.11 7.83
CA ILE A 345 7.09 -6.36 7.91
C ILE A 345 7.29 -4.87 7.59
N PHE A 346 8.41 -4.27 8.04
CA PHE A 346 8.74 -2.89 7.68
C PHE A 346 9.07 -2.77 6.18
N GLU A 347 9.75 -3.77 5.61
CA GLU A 347 10.00 -3.84 4.16
C GLU A 347 8.69 -3.96 3.36
N ALA A 348 7.64 -4.60 3.91
CA ALA A 348 6.34 -4.74 3.25
C ALA A 348 5.62 -3.39 2.99
N ILE A 349 5.91 -2.36 3.79
CA ILE A 349 5.38 -1.00 3.62
C ILE A 349 6.40 -0.04 2.97
N THR A 350 7.56 -0.54 2.54
CA THR A 350 8.64 0.24 1.92
C THR A 350 9.15 -0.43 0.64
N THR A 351 10.26 -1.14 0.70
CA THR A 351 10.96 -1.72 -0.46
C THR A 351 10.14 -2.75 -1.22
N ASN A 352 9.33 -3.56 -0.54
CA ASN A 352 8.48 -4.54 -1.22
C ASN A 352 7.33 -3.86 -1.99
N GLY A 353 6.76 -2.79 -1.41
CA GLY A 353 5.79 -1.94 -2.09
C GLY A 353 6.39 -1.28 -3.33
N ALA A 354 7.58 -0.68 -3.19
CA ALA A 354 8.28 -0.07 -4.30
C ALA A 354 8.54 -1.07 -5.45
N ARG A 355 8.92 -2.31 -5.11
CA ARG A 355 9.09 -3.39 -6.10
C ARG A 355 7.79 -3.75 -6.77
N ALA A 356 6.68 -3.89 -6.02
CA ALA A 356 5.36 -4.21 -6.58
C ALA A 356 4.85 -3.13 -7.52
N LEU A 357 5.08 -1.85 -7.20
CA LEU A 357 4.72 -0.73 -8.06
C LEU A 357 5.71 -0.55 -9.24
N GLY A 358 6.93 -1.08 -9.13
CA GLY A 358 8.00 -0.88 -10.10
C GLY A 358 8.60 0.52 -10.04
N LEU A 359 8.74 1.09 -8.85
CA LEU A 359 9.30 2.42 -8.64
C LEU A 359 10.80 2.43 -8.93
N GLU A 360 11.24 3.34 -9.79
CA GLU A 360 12.65 3.55 -10.08
C GLU A 360 13.29 4.57 -9.12
N GLY A 361 14.58 4.38 -8.82
CA GLY A 361 15.33 5.30 -7.95
C GLY A 361 14.84 5.35 -6.51
N TYR A 362 14.12 4.34 -6.04
CA TYR A 362 13.65 4.20 -4.66
C TYR A 362 14.73 3.56 -3.78
N GLY A 363 14.99 4.13 -2.61
CA GLY A 363 15.96 3.62 -1.64
C GLY A 363 16.79 4.73 -1.01
N LEU A 364 17.83 4.34 -0.26
CA LEU A 364 18.72 5.27 0.45
C LEU A 364 20.18 5.20 -0.06
N GLU A 365 20.45 4.56 -1.19
CA GLU A 365 21.79 4.45 -1.74
C GLU A 365 22.09 5.60 -2.73
N PRO A 366 23.37 5.91 -2.98
CA PRO A 366 23.73 6.89 -3.99
C PRO A 366 23.10 6.61 -5.35
N GLY A 367 22.56 7.65 -5.99
CA GLY A 367 21.79 7.57 -7.23
C GLY A 367 20.28 7.44 -7.05
N CYS A 368 19.80 7.02 -5.86
CA CYS A 368 18.37 7.03 -5.54
C CYS A 368 17.84 8.47 -5.44
N HIS A 369 16.54 8.61 -5.55
CA HIS A 369 15.89 9.87 -5.24
C HIS A 369 16.08 10.24 -3.77
N ALA A 370 16.31 11.51 -3.47
CA ALA A 370 16.43 11.99 -2.09
C ALA A 370 15.03 12.13 -1.47
N ASP A 371 14.30 11.01 -1.42
CA ASP A 371 12.99 10.85 -0.81
C ASP A 371 13.21 10.07 0.52
N ILE A 372 13.02 10.75 1.65
CA ILE A 372 13.44 10.24 2.95
C ILE A 372 12.41 10.62 4.02
N VAL A 373 12.12 9.69 4.94
CA VAL A 373 11.31 9.96 6.13
C VAL A 373 12.16 9.77 7.37
N ILE A 374 12.21 10.77 8.25
CA ILE A 374 12.90 10.70 9.53
C ILE A 374 11.86 10.47 10.63
N LEU A 375 12.03 9.37 11.36
CA LEU A 375 11.11 8.89 12.39
C LEU A 375 11.66 9.16 13.80
N GLN A 376 10.76 9.48 14.75
CA GLN A 376 11.09 9.49 16.17
C GLN A 376 11.20 8.06 16.72
N ALA A 377 12.11 7.29 16.16
CA ALA A 377 12.45 5.91 16.51
C ALA A 377 13.91 5.65 16.10
N ARG A 378 14.57 4.66 16.67
CA ARG A 378 15.99 4.36 16.40
C ARG A 378 16.18 3.31 15.29
N ASP A 379 15.18 2.46 15.07
CA ASP A 379 15.21 1.37 14.11
C ASP A 379 13.80 0.92 13.69
N PRO A 380 13.66 0.03 12.69
CA PRO A 380 12.36 -0.48 12.23
C PRO A 380 11.52 -1.16 13.31
N GLN A 381 12.16 -1.90 14.24
CA GLN A 381 11.44 -2.57 15.34
C GLN A 381 10.80 -1.54 16.26
N GLU A 382 11.55 -0.51 16.64
CA GLU A 382 11.05 0.56 17.47
C GLU A 382 9.99 1.38 16.75
N ALA A 383 10.13 1.62 15.45
CA ALA A 383 9.12 2.28 14.64
C ALA A 383 7.79 1.51 14.66
N LEU A 384 7.81 0.18 14.47
CA LEU A 384 6.62 -0.66 14.57
C LEU A 384 6.01 -0.68 15.98
N ARG A 385 6.85 -0.67 17.01
CA ARG A 385 6.42 -0.68 18.42
C ARG A 385 5.75 0.61 18.84
N LEU A 386 6.37 1.75 18.49
CA LEU A 386 5.96 3.07 18.97
C LEU A 386 4.92 3.76 18.07
N LYS A 387 4.89 3.42 16.79
CA LYS A 387 4.12 4.15 15.77
C LYS A 387 4.38 5.67 15.84
N PRO A 388 5.67 6.08 15.74
CA PRO A 388 6.11 7.42 16.09
C PRO A 388 5.70 8.46 15.05
N VAL A 389 5.78 9.73 15.42
CA VAL A 389 5.64 10.84 14.47
C VAL A 389 6.76 10.83 13.43
N ARG A 390 6.46 11.38 12.25
CA ARG A 390 7.42 11.64 11.18
C ARG A 390 7.99 13.03 11.41
N LEU A 391 9.21 13.08 11.94
CA LEU A 391 9.86 14.36 12.24
C LEU A 391 10.06 15.17 10.96
N TYR A 392 10.48 14.50 9.89
CA TYR A 392 10.63 15.11 8.57
C TYR A 392 10.17 14.15 7.48
N VAL A 393 9.48 14.70 6.50
CA VAL A 393 9.20 14.04 5.22
C VAL A 393 9.89 14.86 4.13
N ILE A 394 10.76 14.21 3.41
CA ILE A 394 11.64 14.83 2.42
C ILE A 394 11.30 14.25 1.05
N ARG A 395 11.05 15.14 0.08
CA ARG A 395 10.81 14.80 -1.32
C ARG A 395 11.84 15.49 -2.19
N ARG A 396 12.61 14.70 -2.95
CA ARG A 396 13.66 15.22 -3.85
C ARG A 396 14.60 16.21 -3.14
N GLY A 397 15.05 15.86 -1.95
CA GLY A 397 15.96 16.68 -1.14
C GLY A 397 15.31 17.91 -0.47
N ARG A 398 14.00 18.10 -0.59
CA ARG A 398 13.26 19.20 0.04
C ARG A 398 12.37 18.67 1.15
N VAL A 399 12.41 19.32 2.29
CA VAL A 399 11.45 19.03 3.38
C VAL A 399 10.09 19.55 2.96
N ILE A 400 9.11 18.64 2.88
CA ILE A 400 7.73 18.93 2.48
C ILE A 400 6.73 18.78 3.63
N ALA A 401 7.12 18.08 4.72
CA ALA A 401 6.37 18.06 5.97
C ALA A 401 7.34 17.96 7.15
N GLU A 402 6.97 18.59 8.26
CA GLU A 402 7.72 18.61 9.51
C GLU A 402 6.75 18.50 10.68
N THR A 403 7.05 17.62 11.63
CA THR A 403 6.29 17.46 12.87
C THR A 403 7.25 17.55 14.04
N PRO A 404 7.02 18.43 15.04
CA PRO A 404 7.85 18.49 16.23
C PRO A 404 7.90 17.15 16.97
N PRO A 405 9.00 16.82 17.65
CA PRO A 405 9.06 15.66 18.53
C PRO A 405 7.96 15.69 19.58
N VAL A 406 7.37 14.55 19.86
CA VAL A 406 6.29 14.39 20.86
C VAL A 406 6.88 13.77 22.11
N PHE A 407 6.70 14.46 23.24
CA PHE A 407 7.10 14.03 24.56
C PHE A 407 5.96 14.21 25.55
N SER A 408 5.84 13.28 26.50
CA SER A 408 4.93 13.40 27.62
C SER A 408 5.69 13.87 28.86
N ARG A 409 5.14 14.83 29.58
CA ARG A 409 5.70 15.30 30.88
C ARG A 409 4.79 14.85 32.01
N LEU A 410 5.40 14.31 33.04
CA LEU A 410 4.72 13.92 34.28
C LEU A 410 5.13 14.86 35.40
N GLU A 411 4.14 15.32 36.14
CA GLU A 411 4.33 16.02 37.41
C GLU A 411 4.10 15.01 38.55
N ILE A 412 5.18 14.54 39.17
CA ILE A 412 5.11 13.54 40.26
C ILE A 412 5.75 14.11 41.51
N GLY A 413 4.94 14.53 42.47
CA GLY A 413 5.36 15.32 43.63
C GLY A 413 5.93 16.66 43.15
N ASP A 414 7.15 16.97 43.56
CA ASP A 414 7.84 18.22 43.18
C ASP A 414 8.76 18.04 41.93
N LYS A 415 8.61 16.96 41.20
CA LYS A 415 9.48 16.64 40.04
C LYS A 415 8.70 16.63 38.74
N THR A 416 9.23 17.32 37.74
CA THR A 416 8.83 17.15 36.35
C THR A 416 9.72 16.09 35.68
N ILE A 417 9.12 15.04 35.10
CA ILE A 417 9.81 13.93 34.43
C ILE A 417 9.33 13.90 33.00
N GLU A 418 10.25 13.95 32.05
CA GLU A 418 9.96 13.67 30.66
C GLU A 418 9.95 12.15 30.44
N VAL A 419 8.89 11.63 29.81
CA VAL A 419 8.74 10.20 29.55
C VAL A 419 9.39 9.86 28.23
N ASP A 420 10.44 9.04 28.28
CA ASP A 420 11.04 8.41 27.12
C ASP A 420 10.49 6.98 26.97
N PHE A 421 9.79 6.71 25.86
CA PHE A 421 9.27 5.39 25.54
C PHE A 421 10.29 4.52 24.78
N THR A 422 11.48 5.04 24.46
CA THR A 422 12.55 4.22 23.90
C THR A 422 13.13 3.31 24.99
N SER A 423 13.51 2.09 24.61
CA SER A 423 14.20 1.19 25.56
C SER A 423 15.71 1.40 25.48
N ASN A 424 16.36 1.34 26.61
CA ASN A 424 17.83 1.36 26.69
C ASN A 424 18.45 0.08 26.10
#